data_814830079684068da6ede19f81b774be
#
_entry.id   814830079684068da6ede19f81b774be
#
_cell.length_a   1.000
_cell.length_b   1.000
_cell.length_c   1.000
_cell.angle_alpha   90.00
_cell.angle_beta   90.00
_cell.angle_gamma   90.00
#
_symmetry.space_group_name_H-M   'P 1'
#
loop_
_entity.id
_entity.type
_entity.pdbx_description
1 polymer ?
#
loop_
_entity_poly.entity_id
_entity_poly.type
_entity_poly.pdbx_seq_one_letter_code
_entity_poly.pdbx_strand_id
1 'polypeptide(L)'
;FVKTARVGILTDGNRYRFFTDLEVDNVMDDSPYFEVSLDNINDDDLDKILLLAKDKYNDESTIKIAEQLKFTKQFKLILSKQYEQPEEDFVRFFAKKVWNGQINQNVKDKLTPLLKESFRQWTEEKINARLRKAIEGEEKQQQEEVAEATPEPANNNPEANDSDKLGLNIIKAILAATSPEYT
;
A
#
# COMPACT_ATOMS: atom_id res chain seq x y z
N PHE A 1 30.47 21.01 11.24
CA PHE A 1 29.43 20.06 11.67
C PHE A 1 28.43 20.86 12.50
N VAL A 2 27.22 21.01 11.99
CA VAL A 2 26.10 21.66 12.71
C VAL A 2 25.57 20.65 13.72
N LYS A 3 25.90 20.83 15.01
CA LYS A 3 25.52 19.92 16.10
C LYS A 3 24.01 19.86 16.41
N THR A 4 23.18 20.57 15.64
CA THR A 4 21.75 20.73 15.90
C THR A 4 20.85 20.33 14.72
N ALA A 5 21.40 19.88 13.60
CA ALA A 5 20.60 19.43 12.47
C ALA A 5 20.08 18.02 12.74
N ARG A 6 18.77 17.90 12.95
CA ARG A 6 18.09 16.63 13.18
C ARG A 6 17.55 15.98 11.90
N VAL A 7 17.56 16.70 10.80
CA VAL A 7 17.15 16.22 9.48
C VAL A 7 18.25 16.50 8.46
N GLY A 8 18.64 15.50 7.70
CA GLY A 8 19.58 15.59 6.59
C GLY A 8 18.93 15.20 5.28
N ILE A 9 19.26 15.89 4.20
CA ILE A 9 18.79 15.57 2.85
C ILE A 9 20.02 15.36 1.95
N LEU A 10 20.10 14.18 1.34
CA LEU A 10 21.10 13.85 0.34
C LEU A 10 20.41 13.74 -1.02
N THR A 11 20.93 14.47 -2.02
CA THR A 11 20.35 14.44 -3.37
C THR A 11 21.44 14.45 -4.45
N ASP A 12 21.13 13.82 -5.58
CA ASP A 12 21.87 13.92 -6.85
C ASP A 12 21.15 14.84 -7.89
N GLY A 13 20.08 15.53 -7.44
CA GLY A 13 19.24 16.38 -8.29
C GLY A 13 17.95 15.72 -8.75
N ASN A 14 17.90 14.39 -8.86
CA ASN A 14 16.70 13.64 -9.22
C ASN A 14 16.17 12.79 -8.05
N ARG A 15 17.08 12.14 -7.31
CA ARG A 15 16.74 11.33 -6.14
C ARG A 15 17.04 12.10 -4.86
N TYR A 16 16.07 12.11 -3.94
CA TYR A 16 16.16 12.75 -2.63
C TYR A 16 16.04 11.69 -1.55
N ARG A 17 17.02 11.64 -0.65
CA ARG A 17 17.06 10.74 0.51
C ARG A 17 17.07 11.56 1.78
N PHE A 18 16.13 11.27 2.67
CA PHE A 18 15.90 12.01 3.91
C PHE A 18 16.35 11.17 5.10
N PHE A 19 17.21 11.74 5.91
CA PHE A 19 17.83 11.10 7.07
C PHE A 19 17.49 11.86 8.35
N THR A 20 17.54 11.19 9.48
CA THR A 20 17.38 11.75 10.82
C THR A 20 18.21 10.96 11.83
N ASP A 21 18.23 11.41 13.08
CA ASP A 21 18.99 10.86 14.20
C ASP A 21 18.10 10.05 15.17
N LEU A 22 17.34 9.07 14.65
CA LEU A 22 16.42 8.27 15.47
C LEU A 22 17.10 7.18 16.29
N GLU A 23 18.21 6.62 15.83
CA GLU A 23 18.89 5.50 16.49
C GLU A 23 19.84 6.00 17.59
N VAL A 24 20.57 7.06 17.32
CA VAL A 24 21.53 7.67 18.24
C VAL A 24 21.42 9.18 18.14
N ASP A 25 21.20 9.85 19.26
CA ASP A 25 21.10 11.31 19.32
C ASP A 25 22.30 12.00 18.67
N ASN A 26 22.03 12.94 17.77
CA ASN A 26 23.02 13.74 17.02
C ASN A 26 23.90 12.92 16.05
N VAL A 27 23.53 11.69 15.71
CA VAL A 27 24.17 10.86 14.69
C VAL A 27 23.12 10.49 13.65
N MET A 28 23.33 10.93 12.40
CA MET A 28 22.40 10.55 11.32
C MET A 28 22.40 9.04 11.14
N ASP A 29 21.20 8.48 11.02
CA ASP A 29 20.99 7.06 10.73
C ASP A 29 21.65 6.67 9.39
N ASP A 30 22.13 5.44 9.29
CA ASP A 30 22.76 4.92 8.05
C ASP A 30 21.78 4.79 6.89
N SER A 31 20.50 4.61 7.18
CA SER A 31 19.45 4.43 6.17
C SER A 31 18.43 5.57 6.18
N PRO A 32 17.99 6.03 4.99
CA PRO A 32 16.99 7.07 4.90
C PRO A 32 15.63 6.58 5.40
N TYR A 33 14.93 7.42 6.15
CA TYR A 33 13.55 7.15 6.55
C TYR A 33 12.55 7.34 5.39
N PHE A 34 12.90 8.20 4.43
CA PHE A 34 12.11 8.48 3.23
C PHE A 34 13.02 8.69 2.03
N GLU A 35 12.62 8.17 0.89
CA GLU A 35 13.33 8.33 -0.38
C GLU A 35 12.31 8.57 -1.50
N VAL A 36 12.59 9.52 -2.38
CA VAL A 36 11.75 9.87 -3.52
C VAL A 36 12.60 10.15 -4.75
N SER A 37 12.08 9.79 -5.94
CA SER A 37 12.64 10.18 -7.24
C SER A 37 11.66 11.08 -7.96
N LEU A 38 12.14 12.21 -8.48
CA LEU A 38 11.31 13.18 -9.20
C LEU A 38 10.70 12.59 -10.48
N ASP A 39 11.35 11.60 -11.10
CA ASP A 39 10.82 10.92 -12.29
C ASP A 39 9.56 10.09 -12.00
N ASN A 40 9.33 9.71 -10.74
CA ASN A 40 8.24 8.84 -10.33
C ASN A 40 7.62 9.29 -9.00
N ILE A 41 7.42 10.60 -8.86
CA ILE A 41 6.81 11.18 -7.67
C ILE A 41 5.28 11.03 -7.75
N ASN A 42 4.66 10.65 -6.64
CA ASN A 42 3.22 10.56 -6.49
C ASN A 42 2.71 11.58 -5.45
N ASP A 43 1.39 11.75 -5.35
CA ASP A 43 0.77 12.73 -4.46
C ASP A 43 1.09 12.47 -2.98
N ASP A 44 1.15 11.20 -2.55
CA ASP A 44 1.52 10.82 -1.18
C ASP A 44 2.99 11.19 -0.85
N ASP A 45 3.89 11.12 -1.83
CA ASP A 45 5.28 11.59 -1.69
C ASP A 45 5.37 13.11 -1.64
N LEU A 46 4.56 13.81 -2.44
CA LEU A 46 4.47 15.27 -2.39
C LEU A 46 3.98 15.76 -1.03
N ASP A 47 2.94 15.13 -0.48
CA ASP A 47 2.42 15.46 0.85
C ASP A 47 3.50 15.33 1.93
N LYS A 48 4.32 14.26 1.89
CA LYS A 48 5.43 14.08 2.81
C LYS A 48 6.52 15.15 2.67
N ILE A 49 6.84 15.54 1.43
CA ILE A 49 7.82 16.60 1.16
C ILE A 49 7.29 17.97 1.65
N LEU A 50 6.00 18.24 1.46
CA LEU A 50 5.37 19.49 1.91
C LEU A 50 5.42 19.68 3.43
N LEU A 51 5.53 18.61 4.22
CA LEU A 51 5.73 18.70 5.67
C LEU A 51 7.12 19.27 6.04
N LEU A 52 8.08 19.22 5.12
CA LEU A 52 9.42 19.79 5.28
C LEU A 52 9.54 21.23 4.76
N ALA A 53 8.45 21.78 4.18
CA ALA A 53 8.43 23.16 3.72
C ALA A 53 8.59 24.13 4.90
N LYS A 54 9.30 25.23 4.67
CA LYS A 54 9.73 26.19 5.70
C LYS A 54 8.60 26.70 6.60
N ASP A 55 7.41 26.87 6.05
CA ASP A 55 6.21 27.35 6.75
C ASP A 55 5.51 26.26 7.58
N LYS A 56 5.78 24.98 7.29
CA LYS A 56 5.19 23.81 7.95
C LYS A 56 6.18 23.04 8.81
N TYR A 57 7.48 23.30 8.62
CA TYR A 57 8.53 22.57 9.31
C TYR A 57 8.48 22.80 10.83
N ASN A 58 8.44 21.70 11.56
CA ASN A 58 8.60 21.67 13.00
C ASN A 58 9.41 20.43 13.39
N ASP A 59 10.50 20.63 14.13
CA ASP A 59 11.44 19.56 14.49
C ASP A 59 10.73 18.35 15.11
N GLU A 60 9.90 18.58 16.12
CA GLU A 60 9.25 17.50 16.87
C GLU A 60 8.28 16.71 16.00
N SER A 61 7.45 17.39 15.21
CA SER A 61 6.50 16.73 14.29
C SER A 61 7.23 15.99 13.16
N THR A 62 8.30 16.57 12.62
CA THR A 62 9.11 15.96 11.56
C THR A 62 9.80 14.69 12.05
N ILE A 63 10.36 14.69 13.25
CA ILE A 63 10.96 13.50 13.84
C ILE A 63 9.92 12.40 14.09
N LYS A 64 8.73 12.73 14.61
CA LYS A 64 7.65 11.74 14.78
C LYS A 64 7.21 11.11 13.45
N ILE A 65 7.10 11.91 12.41
CA ILE A 65 6.77 11.42 11.06
C ILE A 65 7.89 10.53 10.51
N ALA A 66 9.15 10.96 10.67
CA ALA A 66 10.31 10.18 10.26
C ALA A 66 10.37 8.82 10.97
N GLU A 67 10.14 8.80 12.28
CA GLU A 67 10.04 7.58 13.09
C GLU A 67 8.94 6.66 12.57
N GLN A 68 7.74 7.18 12.35
CA GLN A 68 6.61 6.43 11.81
C GLN A 68 6.92 5.85 10.43
N LEU A 69 7.49 6.63 9.52
CA LEU A 69 7.85 6.18 8.17
C LEU A 69 8.92 5.08 8.23
N LYS A 70 9.97 5.28 9.04
CA LYS A 70 11.06 4.32 9.23
C LYS A 70 10.55 2.97 9.73
N PHE A 71 9.81 2.96 10.85
CA PHE A 71 9.29 1.72 11.41
C PHE A 71 8.25 1.07 10.51
N THR A 72 7.37 1.84 9.88
CA THR A 72 6.40 1.29 8.91
C THR A 72 7.12 0.60 7.74
N LYS A 73 8.19 1.21 7.20
CA LYS A 73 9.01 0.60 6.15
C LYS A 73 9.65 -0.71 6.63
N GLN A 74 10.24 -0.71 7.82
CA GLN A 74 10.86 -1.90 8.41
C GLN A 74 9.84 -3.02 8.65
N PHE A 75 8.67 -2.71 9.22
CA PHE A 75 7.59 -3.69 9.41
C PHE A 75 7.09 -4.27 8.09
N LYS A 76 6.91 -3.45 7.05
CA LYS A 76 6.54 -3.94 5.72
C LYS A 76 7.56 -4.92 5.14
N LEU A 77 8.86 -4.64 5.30
CA LEU A 77 9.93 -5.55 4.86
C LEU A 77 9.90 -6.89 5.62
N ILE A 78 9.73 -6.83 6.95
CA ILE A 78 9.61 -8.03 7.78
C ILE A 78 8.37 -8.83 7.37
N LEU A 79 7.20 -8.17 7.24
CA LEU A 79 5.97 -8.83 6.84
C LEU A 79 6.07 -9.48 5.45
N SER A 80 6.71 -8.80 4.48
CA SER A 80 6.95 -9.37 3.14
C SER A 80 7.83 -10.61 3.23
N LYS A 81 8.89 -10.57 4.04
CA LYS A 81 9.75 -11.74 4.27
C LYS A 81 8.98 -12.89 4.91
N GLN A 82 8.17 -12.61 5.93
CA GLN A 82 7.35 -13.64 6.58
C GLN A 82 6.27 -14.20 5.65
N TYR A 83 5.75 -13.39 4.73
CA TYR A 83 4.79 -13.84 3.72
C TYR A 83 5.42 -14.83 2.74
N GLU A 84 6.62 -14.54 2.24
CA GLU A 84 7.33 -15.40 1.29
C GLU A 84 7.92 -16.64 1.96
N GLN A 85 8.61 -16.44 3.09
CA GLN A 85 9.32 -17.49 3.83
C GLN A 85 9.19 -17.24 5.33
N PRO A 86 8.13 -17.75 5.99
CA PRO A 86 7.90 -17.58 7.41
C PRO A 86 9.05 -18.15 8.23
N GLU A 87 9.58 -17.37 9.16
CA GLU A 87 10.58 -17.81 10.13
C GLU A 87 9.97 -18.74 11.19
N GLU A 88 10.80 -19.57 11.80
CA GLU A 88 10.36 -20.59 12.77
C GLU A 88 9.56 -19.98 13.93
N ASP A 89 10.00 -18.85 14.48
CA ASP A 89 9.30 -18.18 15.58
C ASP A 89 7.96 -17.59 15.16
N PHE A 90 7.87 -17.13 13.93
CA PHE A 90 6.61 -16.65 13.34
C PHE A 90 5.62 -17.82 13.18
N VAL A 91 6.07 -18.94 12.63
CA VAL A 91 5.26 -20.18 12.55
C VAL A 91 4.83 -20.63 13.94
N ARG A 92 5.75 -20.65 14.90
CA ARG A 92 5.47 -21.05 16.30
C ARG A 92 4.42 -20.15 16.95
N PHE A 93 4.46 -18.84 16.70
CA PHE A 93 3.47 -17.91 17.23
C PHE A 93 2.05 -18.28 16.79
N PHE A 94 1.83 -18.55 15.51
CA PHE A 94 0.52 -18.96 14.99
C PHE A 94 0.15 -20.38 15.42
N ALA A 95 1.12 -21.29 15.38
CA ALA A 95 0.90 -22.68 15.80
C ALA A 95 0.36 -22.77 17.23
N LYS A 96 0.87 -21.96 18.17
CA LYS A 96 0.37 -21.91 19.55
C LYS A 96 -1.10 -21.50 19.68
N LYS A 97 -1.67 -20.86 18.65
CA LYS A 97 -3.08 -20.42 18.66
C LYS A 97 -4.04 -21.46 18.11
N VAL A 98 -3.54 -22.37 17.26
CA VAL A 98 -4.38 -23.32 16.51
C VAL A 98 -4.10 -24.77 16.86
N TRP A 99 -2.99 -25.07 17.53
CA TRP A 99 -2.57 -26.44 17.86
C TRP A 99 -2.60 -26.68 19.38
N ASN A 100 -3.34 -27.70 19.78
CA ASN A 100 -3.39 -28.15 21.18
C ASN A 100 -2.33 -29.24 21.41
N GLY A 101 -1.24 -28.90 22.09
CA GLY A 101 -0.17 -29.84 22.42
C GLY A 101 1.23 -29.29 22.18
N GLN A 102 2.23 -30.13 22.30
CA GLN A 102 3.63 -29.71 22.06
C GLN A 102 3.88 -29.42 20.58
N ILE A 103 4.54 -28.30 20.32
CA ILE A 103 4.94 -27.89 18.98
C ILE A 103 6.37 -28.37 18.75
N ASN A 104 6.49 -29.59 18.21
CA ASN A 104 7.74 -30.16 17.76
C ASN A 104 8.00 -29.86 16.28
N GLN A 105 9.14 -30.33 15.74
CA GLN A 105 9.52 -30.07 14.35
C GLN A 105 8.48 -30.60 13.36
N ASN A 106 7.95 -31.80 13.56
CA ASN A 106 6.95 -32.39 12.67
C ASN A 106 5.67 -31.54 12.59
N VAL A 107 5.24 -30.94 13.73
CA VAL A 107 4.09 -30.04 13.77
C VAL A 107 4.40 -28.74 13.01
N LYS A 108 5.60 -28.18 13.17
CA LYS A 108 6.02 -26.99 12.43
C LYS A 108 6.07 -27.26 10.91
N ASP A 109 6.68 -28.37 10.50
CA ASP A 109 6.77 -28.76 9.09
C ASP A 109 5.39 -28.94 8.45
N LYS A 110 4.42 -29.43 9.20
CA LYS A 110 3.02 -29.56 8.77
C LYS A 110 2.31 -28.22 8.69
N LEU A 111 2.51 -27.33 9.67
CA LEU A 111 1.75 -26.09 9.77
C LEU A 111 2.34 -24.96 8.90
N THR A 112 3.63 -24.96 8.60
CA THR A 112 4.27 -23.94 7.76
C THR A 112 3.62 -23.77 6.39
N PRO A 113 3.40 -24.81 5.57
CA PRO A 113 2.74 -24.66 4.29
C PRO A 113 1.28 -24.22 4.43
N LEU A 114 0.58 -24.66 5.47
CA LEU A 114 -0.80 -24.22 5.73
C LEU A 114 -0.86 -22.73 6.10
N LEU A 115 0.09 -22.26 6.90
CA LEU A 115 0.20 -20.84 7.26
C LEU A 115 0.47 -19.97 6.02
N LYS A 116 1.39 -20.38 5.15
CA LYS A 116 1.68 -19.69 3.88
C LYS A 116 0.43 -19.60 3.00
N GLU A 117 -0.25 -20.72 2.82
CA GLU A 117 -1.47 -20.77 2.02
C GLU A 117 -2.59 -19.90 2.61
N SER A 118 -2.74 -19.91 3.94
CA SER A 118 -3.72 -19.06 4.64
C SER A 118 -3.42 -17.58 4.45
N PHE A 119 -2.15 -17.16 4.47
CA PHE A 119 -1.78 -15.77 4.17
C PHE A 119 -2.09 -15.39 2.74
N ARG A 120 -1.80 -16.26 1.76
CA ARG A 120 -2.12 -16.03 0.36
C ARG A 120 -3.63 -15.83 0.17
N GLN A 121 -4.43 -16.75 0.66
CA GLN A 121 -5.89 -16.68 0.56
C GLN A 121 -6.46 -15.45 1.25
N TRP A 122 -6.01 -15.15 2.47
CA TRP A 122 -6.46 -13.97 3.21
C TRP A 122 -6.12 -12.66 2.48
N THR A 123 -4.92 -12.58 1.88
CA THR A 123 -4.51 -11.40 1.10
C THR A 123 -5.39 -11.23 -0.14
N GLU A 124 -5.64 -12.32 -0.88
CA GLU A 124 -6.50 -12.34 -2.06
C GLU A 124 -7.94 -11.93 -1.71
N GLU A 125 -8.48 -12.45 -0.62
CA GLU A 125 -9.82 -12.07 -0.11
C GLU A 125 -9.90 -10.57 0.21
N LYS A 126 -8.84 -10.00 0.83
CA LYS A 126 -8.79 -8.56 1.15
C LYS A 126 -8.71 -7.69 -0.10
N ILE A 127 -7.90 -8.10 -1.09
CA ILE A 127 -7.81 -7.40 -2.38
C ILE A 127 -9.15 -7.44 -3.10
N ASN A 128 -9.76 -8.62 -3.21
CA ASN A 128 -11.05 -8.80 -3.87
C ASN A 128 -12.17 -8.01 -3.19
N ALA A 129 -12.19 -7.97 -1.86
CA ALA A 129 -13.15 -7.18 -1.11
C ALA A 129 -13.01 -5.66 -1.35
N ARG A 130 -11.76 -5.15 -1.49
CA ARG A 130 -11.50 -3.74 -1.84
C ARG A 130 -11.93 -3.42 -3.27
N LEU A 131 -11.62 -4.31 -4.22
CA LEU A 131 -12.02 -4.14 -5.62
C LEU A 131 -13.55 -4.10 -5.76
N ARG A 132 -14.27 -5.01 -5.11
CA ARG A 132 -15.75 -4.99 -5.10
C ARG A 132 -16.30 -3.67 -4.56
N LYS A 133 -15.77 -3.18 -3.43
CA LYS A 133 -16.21 -1.90 -2.86
C LYS A 133 -15.93 -0.71 -3.79
N ALA A 134 -14.80 -0.71 -4.50
CA ALA A 134 -14.48 0.33 -5.46
C ALA A 134 -15.48 0.33 -6.63
N ILE A 135 -15.77 -0.85 -7.20
CA ILE A 135 -16.74 -1.01 -8.29
C ILE A 135 -18.14 -0.57 -7.85
N GLU A 136 -18.60 -1.03 -6.67
CA GLU A 136 -19.91 -0.64 -6.10
C GLU A 136 -20.00 0.86 -5.81
N GLY A 137 -18.87 1.51 -5.47
CA GLY A 137 -18.78 2.96 -5.25
C GLY A 137 -18.90 3.74 -6.54
N GLU A 138 -18.25 3.30 -7.60
CA GLU A 138 -18.32 3.91 -8.93
C GLU A 138 -19.74 3.75 -9.55
N GLU A 139 -20.35 2.59 -9.38
CA GLU A 139 -21.75 2.33 -9.86
C GLU A 139 -22.77 3.25 -9.16
N LYS A 140 -22.59 3.54 -7.86
CA LYS A 140 -23.44 4.47 -7.12
C LYS A 140 -23.27 5.91 -7.57
N GLN A 141 -22.02 6.36 -7.78
CA GLN A 141 -21.74 7.72 -8.28
C GLN A 141 -22.31 7.92 -9.68
N GLN A 142 -22.21 6.94 -10.58
CA GLN A 142 -22.83 7.01 -11.91
C GLN A 142 -24.34 7.01 -11.86
N GLN A 143 -24.98 6.33 -10.90
CA GLN A 143 -26.43 6.35 -10.73
C GLN A 143 -26.92 7.66 -10.13
N GLU A 144 -26.17 8.30 -9.23
CA GLU A 144 -26.50 9.62 -8.69
C GLU A 144 -26.34 10.72 -9.75
N GLU A 145 -25.30 10.66 -10.57
CA GLU A 145 -25.09 11.61 -11.69
C GLU A 145 -26.20 11.52 -12.76
N VAL A 146 -26.70 10.31 -13.04
CA VAL A 146 -27.82 10.09 -13.97
C VAL A 146 -29.17 10.52 -13.37
N ALA A 147 -29.32 10.47 -12.03
CA ALA A 147 -30.55 10.88 -11.36
C ALA A 147 -30.66 12.42 -11.20
N GLU A 148 -29.56 13.14 -11.16
CA GLU A 148 -29.53 14.62 -11.09
C GLU A 148 -29.70 15.29 -12.46
N ALA A 149 -29.52 14.56 -13.55
CA ALA A 149 -29.78 15.01 -14.90
C ALA A 149 -31.26 14.76 -15.31
N THR A 150 -32.20 15.52 -14.73
CA THR A 150 -33.57 15.57 -15.24
C THR A 150 -33.56 16.38 -16.53
N PRO A 151 -34.05 15.87 -17.67
CA PRO A 151 -33.92 16.55 -18.95
C PRO A 151 -35.00 17.61 -19.16
N GLU A 152 -34.60 18.84 -19.46
CA GLU A 152 -35.40 19.74 -20.31
C GLU A 152 -35.36 19.25 -21.77
N PRO A 153 -36.41 19.39 -22.53
CA PRO A 153 -36.61 18.64 -23.78
C PRO A 153 -35.84 19.21 -24.98
N ALA A 154 -35.19 18.31 -25.65
CA ALA A 154 -34.86 18.25 -27.07
C ALA A 154 -33.95 19.31 -27.72
N ASN A 155 -32.74 18.89 -28.09
CA ASN A 155 -32.34 19.04 -29.47
C ASN A 155 -31.37 17.91 -29.89
N ASN A 156 -31.69 17.29 -31.02
CA ASN A 156 -30.96 16.16 -31.61
C ASN A 156 -29.59 16.59 -32.13
N ASN A 157 -28.52 15.93 -31.68
CA ASN A 157 -27.34 15.67 -32.48
C ASN A 157 -26.64 14.38 -32.04
N PRO A 158 -26.41 13.38 -32.90
CA PRO A 158 -25.84 12.10 -32.55
C PRO A 158 -24.34 12.09 -32.88
N GLU A 159 -23.49 12.52 -31.94
CA GLU A 159 -22.07 12.22 -31.98
C GLU A 159 -21.47 12.38 -30.58
N ALA A 160 -21.49 11.30 -29.77
CA ALA A 160 -20.58 11.19 -28.64
C ALA A 160 -20.43 9.73 -28.16
N ASN A 161 -19.20 9.32 -28.10
CA ASN A 161 -18.57 8.34 -27.21
C ASN A 161 -18.66 6.84 -27.50
N ASP A 162 -17.83 6.45 -28.46
CA ASP A 162 -17.39 5.04 -28.61
C ASP A 162 -16.23 4.65 -27.65
N SER A 163 -15.56 5.62 -27.03
CA SER A 163 -14.40 5.36 -26.15
C SER A 163 -14.78 4.70 -24.82
N ASP A 164 -15.88 5.12 -24.20
CA ASP A 164 -16.28 4.64 -22.87
C ASP A 164 -16.85 3.22 -22.93
N LYS A 165 -17.54 2.91 -24.05
CA LYS A 165 -18.01 1.55 -24.33
C LYS A 165 -16.86 0.56 -24.56
N LEU A 166 -15.74 1.03 -25.12
CA LEU A 166 -14.56 0.20 -25.36
C LEU A 166 -13.88 -0.20 -24.05
N GLY A 167 -13.76 0.74 -23.09
CA GLY A 167 -13.19 0.49 -21.76
C GLY A 167 -13.97 -0.57 -20.98
N LEU A 168 -15.29 -0.44 -20.95
CA LEU A 168 -16.16 -1.37 -20.24
C LEU A 168 -16.15 -2.77 -20.85
N ASN A 169 -16.04 -2.88 -22.17
CA ASN A 169 -15.96 -4.17 -22.85
C ASN A 169 -14.63 -4.88 -22.63
N ILE A 170 -13.52 -4.16 -22.50
CA ILE A 170 -12.22 -4.73 -22.15
C ILE A 170 -12.23 -5.32 -20.75
N ILE A 171 -12.81 -4.63 -19.77
CA ILE A 171 -12.91 -5.10 -18.39
C ILE A 171 -13.80 -6.35 -18.31
N LYS A 172 -14.94 -6.37 -19.02
CA LYS A 172 -15.83 -7.55 -19.10
C LYS A 172 -15.15 -8.75 -19.76
N ALA A 173 -14.33 -8.53 -20.79
CA ALA A 173 -13.58 -9.59 -21.46
C ALA A 173 -12.50 -10.19 -20.56
N ILE A 174 -11.81 -9.36 -19.74
CA ILE A 174 -10.81 -9.84 -18.77
C ILE A 174 -11.47 -10.65 -17.66
N LEU A 175 -12.62 -10.21 -17.14
CA LEU A 175 -13.37 -10.92 -16.10
C LEU A 175 -13.93 -12.27 -16.61
N ALA A 176 -14.38 -12.33 -17.86
CA ALA A 176 -14.83 -13.58 -18.49
C ALA A 176 -13.70 -14.58 -18.73
N ALA A 177 -12.49 -14.09 -19.04
CA ALA A 177 -11.33 -14.94 -19.27
C ALA A 177 -10.68 -15.51 -18.00
N THR A 178 -11.01 -14.95 -16.81
CA THR A 178 -10.44 -15.36 -15.51
C THR A 178 -11.37 -16.21 -14.65
N SER A 179 -12.59 -16.52 -15.12
CA SER A 179 -13.50 -17.44 -14.42
C SER A 179 -13.21 -18.89 -14.84
N PRO A 180 -12.65 -19.75 -13.97
CA PRO A 180 -12.54 -21.17 -14.27
C PRO A 180 -13.95 -21.77 -14.20
N GLU A 181 -14.41 -22.33 -15.31
CA GLU A 181 -15.57 -23.21 -15.32
C GLU A 181 -15.23 -24.47 -14.51
N TYR A 182 -15.89 -24.64 -13.38
CA TYR A 182 -15.96 -25.93 -12.71
C TYR A 182 -17.08 -26.74 -13.39
N THR A 183 -16.66 -27.74 -14.15
CA THR A 183 -17.49 -28.89 -14.57
C THR A 183 -17.33 -30.00 -13.56
#